data_817f905f9079acc227ce547e45957c8e
#
_entry.id   817f905f9079acc227ce547e45957c8e
#
_cell.length_a   1.000
_cell.length_b   1.000
_cell.length_c   1.000
_cell.angle_alpha   90.00
_cell.angle_beta   90.00
_cell.angle_gamma   90.00
#
_symmetry.space_group_name_H-M   'P 1'
#
loop_
_entity.id
_entity.type
_entity.pdbx_description
1 polymer ?
#
loop_
_entity_poly.entity_id
_entity_poly.type
_entity_poly.pdbx_seq_one_letter_code
_entity_poly.pdbx_strand_id
1 'polypeptide(L)' 'MKFNVTEVEFDFTDSQGSITFDEEIEVRDLALGVWEADDEEDLIEEVTTASGWCIKSINYEVQLK' A
#
# COMPACT_ATOMS: atom_id res chain seq x y z
N MET A 1 -14.44 0.66 -8.47
CA MET A 1 -13.97 -0.72 -8.40
C MET A 1 -13.28 -0.95 -7.05
N LYS A 2 -13.51 -2.09 -6.45
CA LYS A 2 -12.92 -2.39 -5.15
C LYS A 2 -11.79 -3.39 -5.30
N PHE A 3 -10.69 -3.11 -4.61
CA PHE A 3 -9.51 -3.95 -4.60
C PHE A 3 -9.26 -4.42 -3.18
N ASN A 4 -9.03 -5.72 -3.02
CA ASN A 4 -8.64 -6.26 -1.73
C ASN A 4 -7.13 -6.47 -1.76
N VAL A 5 -6.40 -5.58 -1.10
CA VAL A 5 -4.94 -5.65 -1.05
C VAL A 5 -4.55 -6.73 -0.04
N THR A 6 -3.88 -7.76 -0.54
CA THR A 6 -3.49 -8.91 0.27
C THR A 6 -2.05 -8.82 0.75
N GLU A 7 -1.22 -8.12 -0.01
CA GLU A 7 0.18 -7.97 0.35
C GLU A 7 0.74 -6.70 -0.30
N VAL A 8 1.57 -5.98 0.40
CA VAL A 8 2.21 -4.78 -0.12
C VAL A 8 3.62 -4.68 0.44
N GLU A 9 4.55 -4.25 -0.42
CA GLU A 9 5.91 -3.99 -0.03
C GLU A 9 6.24 -2.55 -0.40
N PHE A 10 6.69 -1.79 0.59
CA PHE A 10 7.04 -0.38 0.39
C PHE A 10 8.54 -0.23 0.25
N ASP A 11 8.94 0.84 -0.42
CA ASP A 11 10.35 1.21 -0.55
C ASP A 11 10.68 2.19 0.57
N PHE A 12 11.41 1.70 1.56
CA PHE A 12 11.83 2.53 2.70
C PHE A 12 13.27 2.98 2.59
N THR A 13 13.90 2.80 1.44
CA THR A 13 15.31 3.15 1.28
C THR A 13 15.57 4.64 1.48
N ASP A 14 14.60 5.48 1.12
CA ASP A 14 14.74 6.92 1.30
C ASP A 14 14.62 7.36 2.75
N SER A 15 14.20 6.46 3.64
CA SER A 15 14.07 6.80 5.05
C SER A 15 15.41 6.99 5.73
N GLN A 16 16.47 6.40 5.17
CA GLN A 16 17.83 6.49 5.72
C GLN A 16 17.88 6.05 7.19
N GLY A 17 17.09 5.04 7.52
CA GLY A 17 17.04 4.53 8.88
C GLY A 17 16.17 5.32 9.83
N SER A 18 15.44 6.31 9.34
CA SER A 18 14.56 7.11 10.19
C SER A 18 13.26 6.40 10.56
N ILE A 19 12.92 5.32 9.84
CA ILE A 19 11.72 4.55 10.14
C ILE A 19 12.10 3.29 10.92
N THR A 20 11.33 2.99 11.96
CA THR A 20 11.56 1.79 12.77
C THR A 20 10.84 0.60 12.17
N PHE A 21 11.23 -0.60 12.62
CA PHE A 21 10.58 -1.83 12.18
C PHE A 21 9.09 -1.81 12.51
N ASP A 22 8.73 -1.33 13.69
CA ASP A 22 7.34 -1.24 14.11
C ASP A 22 6.54 -0.30 13.21
N GLU A 23 7.14 0.81 12.81
CA GLU A 23 6.50 1.76 11.90
C GLU A 23 6.29 1.15 10.52
N GLU A 24 7.24 0.34 10.04
CA GLU A 24 7.10 -0.34 8.77
C GLU A 24 5.90 -1.29 8.80
N ILE A 25 5.72 -2.00 9.90
CA ILE A 25 4.59 -2.92 10.07
C ILE A 25 3.27 -2.14 10.06
N GLU A 26 3.23 -1.01 10.76
CA GLU A 26 2.02 -0.17 10.81
C GLU A 26 1.65 0.37 9.42
N VAL A 27 2.64 0.81 8.66
CA VAL A 27 2.42 1.32 7.31
C VAL A 27 1.87 0.20 6.42
N ARG A 28 2.45 -0.99 6.54
CA ARG A 28 2.00 -2.14 5.77
C ARG A 28 0.56 -2.53 6.13
N ASP A 29 0.26 -2.57 7.43
CA ASP A 29 -1.08 -2.92 7.88
C ASP A 29 -2.12 -1.92 7.40
N LEU A 30 -1.76 -0.64 7.36
CA LEU A 30 -2.64 0.41 6.87
C LEU A 30 -3.03 0.17 5.41
N ALA A 31 -2.11 -0.37 4.64
CA ALA A 31 -2.33 -0.58 3.20
C ALA A 31 -3.10 -1.86 2.90
N LEU A 32 -3.18 -2.79 3.83
CA LEU A 32 -3.92 -4.04 3.62
C LEU A 32 -5.42 -3.80 3.74
N GLY A 33 -6.20 -4.60 3.00
CA GLY A 33 -7.65 -4.53 3.06
C GLY A 33 -8.26 -3.99 1.79
N VAL A 34 -9.51 -3.56 1.89
CA VAL A 34 -10.28 -3.13 0.73
C VAL A 34 -10.07 -1.65 0.46
N TRP A 35 -9.75 -1.35 -0.79
CA TRP A 35 -9.60 0.02 -1.28
C TRP A 35 -10.51 0.23 -2.48
N GLU A 36 -11.03 1.43 -2.61
CA GLU A 36 -11.82 1.79 -3.77
C GLU A 36 -10.98 2.66 -4.70
N ALA A 37 -10.88 2.24 -5.96
CA ALA A 37 -10.09 2.93 -6.96
C ALA A 37 -10.66 2.60 -8.34
N ASP A 38 -10.31 3.40 -9.33
CA ASP A 38 -10.80 3.19 -10.69
C ASP A 38 -10.03 2.10 -11.42
N ASP A 39 -8.73 2.01 -11.15
CA ASP A 39 -7.87 1.00 -11.74
C ASP A 39 -6.65 0.78 -10.85
N GLU A 40 -5.70 -0.04 -11.33
CA GLU A 40 -4.51 -0.37 -10.58
C GLU A 40 -3.65 0.86 -10.30
N GLU A 41 -3.49 1.73 -11.28
CA GLU A 41 -2.68 2.94 -11.08
C GLU A 41 -3.29 3.84 -10.02
N ASP A 42 -4.60 3.98 -10.05
CA ASP A 42 -5.32 4.77 -9.06
C ASP A 42 -5.19 4.13 -7.66
N LEU A 43 -5.27 2.81 -7.60
CA LEU A 43 -5.07 2.08 -6.36
C LEU A 43 -3.70 2.37 -5.76
N ILE A 44 -2.66 2.27 -6.57
CA ILE A 44 -1.29 2.51 -6.12
C ILE A 44 -1.15 3.94 -5.63
N GLU A 45 -1.72 4.89 -6.35
CA GLU A 45 -1.67 6.29 -5.98
C GLU A 45 -2.39 6.55 -4.65
N GLU A 46 -3.55 5.93 -4.46
CA GLU A 46 -4.31 6.08 -3.22
C GLU A 46 -3.53 5.52 -2.03
N VAL A 47 -2.96 4.34 -2.18
CA VAL A 47 -2.19 3.71 -1.11
C VAL A 47 -0.93 4.52 -0.82
N THR A 48 -0.24 4.97 -1.87
CA THR A 48 0.97 5.80 -1.71
C THR A 48 0.65 7.09 -0.94
N THR A 49 -0.44 7.74 -1.30
CA THR A 49 -0.84 8.99 -0.65
C THR A 49 -1.20 8.75 0.81
N ALA A 50 -1.93 7.68 1.08
CA ALA A 50 -2.36 7.37 2.45
C ALA A 50 -1.20 6.96 3.34
N SER A 51 -0.24 6.21 2.81
CA SER A 51 0.89 5.71 3.58
C SER A 51 2.04 6.71 3.67
N GLY A 52 2.19 7.55 2.65
CA GLY A 52 3.31 8.46 2.54
C GLY A 52 4.59 7.83 2.01
N TRP A 53 4.52 6.58 1.54
CA TRP A 53 5.68 5.84 1.02
C TRP A 53 5.41 5.29 -0.36
N CYS A 54 6.47 5.19 -1.16
CA CYS A 54 6.37 4.59 -2.48
C CYS A 54 6.18 3.08 -2.37
N ILE A 55 5.35 2.52 -3.23
CA ILE A 55 5.10 1.09 -3.28
C ILE A 55 6.15 0.44 -4.18
N LYS A 56 6.80 -0.60 -3.67
CA LYS A 56 7.75 -1.40 -4.42
C LYS A 56 7.05 -2.57 -5.10
N SER A 57 6.10 -3.18 -4.39
CA SER A 57 5.34 -4.32 -4.89
C SER A 57 3.99 -4.35 -4.20
N ILE A 58 2.96 -4.76 -4.92
CA ILE A 58 1.62 -4.88 -4.36
C ILE A 58 0.88 -6.06 -4.98
N ASN A 59 0.22 -6.84 -4.13
CA ASN A 59 -0.65 -7.92 -4.56
C ASN A 59 -2.06 -7.60 -4.10
N TYR A 60 -3.02 -7.83 -4.97
CA TYR A 60 -4.41 -7.53 -4.66
C TYR A 60 -5.33 -8.42 -5.48
N GLU A 61 -6.57 -8.46 -5.04
CA GLU A 61 -7.64 -9.13 -5.77
C GLU A 61 -8.72 -8.12 -6.08
N VAL A 62 -9.22 -8.13 -7.31
CA VAL A 62 -10.32 -7.27 -7.69
C VAL A 62 -11.61 -7.89 -7.16
N GLN A 63 -12.36 -7.10 -6.41
CA GLN A 63 -13.65 -7.55 -5.91
C GLN A 63 -14.73 -7.17 -6.92
N LEU A 64 -15.29 -8.17 -7.55
CA LEU A 64 -16.38 -7.99 -8.48
C LEU A 64 -17.66 -7.97 -7.69
N LYS A 65 -17.92 -6.78 -7.13
CA LYS A 65 -19.12 -6.52 -6.44
C LYS A 65 -19.28 -7.13 -5.02
#